data_1078a542db006c7b95353b17704d0f50
#
_entry.id   1078a542db006c7b95353b17704d0f50
#
_cell.length_a   1.000
_cell.length_b   1.000
_cell.length_c   1.000
_cell.angle_alpha   90.00
_cell.angle_beta   90.00
_cell.angle_gamma   90.00
#
_symmetry.space_group_name_H-M   'P 1'
#
loop_
_entity.id
_entity.type
_entity.pdbx_description
1 polymer ?
#
loop_
_entity_poly.entity_id
_entity_poly.type
_entity_poly.pdbx_seq_one_letter_code
_entity_poly.pdbx_strand_id
1 'polypeptide(L)'
;ALATAGVDGWLLYDFRGTNPIARALVGLEGMGSRRIFAWVPTRGTPVGISHAIEQIDWARWPAAWERRVYASWRSFEGELASLVAGRRVAIEYSAGDAVPVVDRVPAGVLEMVRATGATVVTSADLVSRFFAVWSAEGLASHKRAAEHIARIAHQAFARAGAAARTARPMAEHELNDWMRAEFATAGLLPPRLQTPQP
;
A
#
# COMPACT_ATOMS: atom_id res chain seq x y z
N ALA A 1 0.11 16.83 11.93
CA ALA A 1 1.05 15.81 11.43
C ALA A 1 1.95 16.38 10.34
N LEU A 2 1.40 16.82 9.18
CA LEU A 2 2.21 17.39 8.08
C LEU A 2 3.00 18.64 8.53
N ALA A 3 2.36 19.57 9.26
CA ALA A 3 3.04 20.73 9.81
C ALA A 3 4.20 20.35 10.76
N THR A 4 4.01 19.32 11.56
CA THR A 4 5.06 18.78 12.46
C THR A 4 6.22 18.16 11.67
N ALA A 5 5.93 17.57 10.51
CA ALA A 5 6.95 17.04 9.60
C ALA A 5 7.69 18.13 8.81
N GLY A 6 7.30 19.40 8.97
CA GLY A 6 7.95 20.54 8.31
C GLY A 6 7.80 20.54 6.78
N VAL A 7 6.67 20.01 6.27
CA VAL A 7 6.36 19.97 4.84
C VAL A 7 5.14 20.78 4.51
N ASP A 8 5.06 21.28 3.28
CA ASP A 8 3.88 22.00 2.79
C ASP A 8 2.74 21.05 2.43
N GLY A 9 3.07 19.81 2.12
CA GLY A 9 2.11 18.74 1.89
C GLY A 9 2.75 17.42 1.51
N TRP A 10 1.89 16.40 1.35
CA TRP A 10 2.26 15.07 0.94
C TRP A 10 1.70 14.79 -0.46
N LEU A 11 2.58 14.46 -1.40
CA LEU A 11 2.23 14.07 -2.76
C LEU A 11 2.28 12.55 -2.89
N LEU A 12 1.13 11.93 -2.93
CA LEU A 12 0.97 10.51 -3.18
C LEU A 12 0.90 10.25 -4.68
N TYR A 13 1.58 9.23 -5.16
CA TYR A 13 1.63 8.85 -6.57
C TYR A 13 1.24 7.38 -6.75
N ASP A 14 0.43 7.07 -7.75
CA ASP A 14 0.23 5.70 -8.21
C ASP A 14 0.22 5.59 -9.74
N PHE A 15 0.72 4.47 -10.22
CA PHE A 15 0.62 4.04 -11.61
C PHE A 15 0.49 2.51 -11.63
N ARG A 16 -0.59 2.03 -12.21
CA ARG A 16 -0.91 0.60 -12.32
C ARG A 16 -0.98 -0.16 -10.99
N GLY A 17 -1.30 0.52 -9.91
CA GLY A 17 -1.40 -0.13 -8.60
C GLY A 17 -0.06 -0.49 -7.96
N THR A 18 1.04 0.15 -8.36
CA THR A 18 2.38 -0.17 -7.88
C THR A 18 2.74 0.46 -6.54
N ASN A 19 1.98 1.47 -6.10
CA ASN A 19 2.20 2.11 -4.80
C ASN A 19 1.12 1.72 -3.77
N PRO A 20 1.35 0.67 -2.95
CA PRO A 20 0.37 0.22 -1.97
C PRO A 20 0.09 1.26 -0.88
N ILE A 21 1.04 2.16 -0.59
CA ILE A 21 0.90 3.23 0.39
C ILE A 21 -0.14 4.25 -0.11
N ALA A 22 0.07 4.79 -1.31
CA ALA A 22 -0.87 5.73 -1.92
C ALA A 22 -2.27 5.11 -2.04
N ARG A 23 -2.34 3.87 -2.51
CA ARG A 23 -3.60 3.17 -2.70
C ARG A 23 -4.39 3.01 -1.41
N ALA A 24 -3.74 2.57 -0.33
CA ALA A 24 -4.40 2.40 0.96
C ALA A 24 -4.87 3.73 1.56
N LEU A 25 -4.06 4.79 1.44
CA LEU A 25 -4.38 6.09 2.03
C LEU A 25 -5.46 6.87 1.27
N VAL A 26 -5.55 6.69 -0.05
CA VAL A 26 -6.50 7.40 -0.91
C VAL A 26 -7.72 6.53 -1.27
N GLY A 27 -7.67 5.24 -0.96
CA GLY A 27 -8.76 4.30 -1.27
C GLY A 27 -8.84 3.96 -2.77
N LEU A 28 -7.71 3.92 -3.48
CA LEU A 28 -7.68 3.53 -4.88
C LEU A 28 -7.84 2.01 -5.02
N GLU A 29 -8.79 1.59 -5.82
CA GLU A 29 -9.00 0.20 -6.19
C GLU A 29 -8.91 0.03 -7.72
N GLY A 30 -8.68 -1.19 -8.17
CA GLY A 30 -8.48 -1.47 -9.59
C GLY A 30 -7.08 -1.13 -10.08
N MET A 31 -6.86 -1.23 -11.37
CA MET A 31 -5.59 -0.94 -12.03
C MET A 31 -5.77 0.22 -13.00
N GLY A 32 -5.35 1.41 -12.58
CA GLY A 32 -5.31 2.57 -13.46
C GLY A 32 -4.19 2.44 -14.50
N SER A 33 -4.49 2.75 -15.76
CA SER A 33 -3.50 2.72 -16.85
C SER A 33 -2.77 4.06 -17.04
N ARG A 34 -3.09 5.05 -16.21
CA ARG A 34 -2.52 6.40 -16.23
C ARG A 34 -2.08 6.80 -14.83
N ARG A 35 -1.20 7.82 -14.77
CA ARG A 35 -0.70 8.35 -13.51
C ARG A 35 -1.81 9.01 -12.71
N ILE A 36 -1.82 8.74 -11.41
CA ILE A 36 -2.70 9.37 -10.44
C ILE A 36 -1.82 10.05 -9.41
N PHE A 37 -2.16 11.27 -9.04
CA PHE A 37 -1.55 11.99 -7.94
C PHE A 37 -2.61 12.44 -6.95
N ALA A 38 -2.28 12.39 -5.67
CA ALA A 38 -3.07 12.98 -4.62
C ALA A 38 -2.18 13.95 -3.82
N TRP A 39 -2.49 15.22 -3.89
CA TRP A 39 -1.84 16.24 -3.09
C TRP A 39 -2.62 16.49 -1.81
N VAL A 40 -2.02 16.20 -0.67
CA VAL A 40 -2.58 16.47 0.65
C VAL A 40 -1.81 17.62 1.25
N PRO A 41 -2.29 18.86 1.17
CA PRO A 41 -1.60 20.03 1.71
C PRO A 41 -1.66 20.04 3.24
N THR A 42 -0.71 20.75 3.86
CA THR A 42 -0.73 21.03 5.30
C THR A 42 -1.93 21.89 5.70
N ARG A 43 -2.38 22.75 4.80
CA ARG A 43 -3.58 23.61 4.94
C ARG A 43 -4.31 23.69 3.61
N GLY A 44 -5.63 23.67 3.65
CA GLY A 44 -6.49 23.75 2.47
C GLY A 44 -7.08 22.40 2.07
N THR A 45 -7.68 22.38 0.90
CA THR A 45 -8.39 21.20 0.37
C THR A 45 -7.42 20.26 -0.33
N PRO A 46 -7.45 18.96 -0.05
CA PRO A 46 -6.73 17.97 -0.83
C PRO A 46 -7.18 17.96 -2.29
N VAL A 47 -6.24 17.66 -3.18
CA VAL A 47 -6.45 17.67 -4.64
C VAL A 47 -6.04 16.33 -5.23
N GLY A 48 -6.94 15.72 -5.98
CA GLY A 48 -6.62 14.56 -6.81
C GLY A 48 -6.41 14.96 -8.26
N ILE A 49 -5.39 14.41 -8.90
CA ILE A 49 -5.13 14.56 -10.34
C ILE A 49 -5.24 13.21 -11.01
N SER A 50 -6.13 13.05 -11.98
CA SER A 50 -6.26 11.83 -12.78
C SER A 50 -6.48 12.12 -14.26
N HIS A 51 -6.25 11.10 -15.10
CA HIS A 51 -6.50 11.24 -16.53
C HIS A 51 -7.99 11.17 -16.86
N ALA A 52 -8.40 11.85 -17.94
CA ALA A 52 -9.80 11.91 -18.40
C ALA A 52 -10.47 10.54 -18.60
N ILE A 53 -9.71 9.49 -18.93
CA ILE A 53 -10.23 8.14 -19.09
C ILE A 53 -10.29 7.32 -17.79
N GLU A 54 -9.71 7.80 -16.69
CA GLU A 54 -9.60 7.10 -15.39
C GLU A 54 -10.56 7.72 -14.35
N GLN A 55 -11.83 7.96 -14.73
CA GLN A 55 -12.78 8.67 -13.89
C GLN A 55 -13.51 7.78 -12.87
N ILE A 56 -13.43 6.46 -13.01
CA ILE A 56 -14.16 5.51 -12.16
C ILE A 56 -13.70 5.60 -10.70
N ASP A 57 -12.41 5.83 -10.45
CA ASP A 57 -11.85 5.89 -9.10
C ASP A 57 -12.33 7.11 -8.30
N TRP A 58 -12.78 8.17 -8.97
CA TRP A 58 -13.30 9.37 -8.31
C TRP A 58 -14.52 9.15 -7.43
N ALA A 59 -15.32 8.14 -7.72
CA ALA A 59 -16.53 7.85 -6.94
C ALA A 59 -16.21 7.46 -5.47
N ARG A 60 -14.97 7.03 -5.21
CA ARG A 60 -14.49 6.58 -3.90
C ARG A 60 -13.71 7.64 -3.14
N TRP A 61 -13.29 8.70 -3.81
CA TRP A 61 -12.59 9.79 -3.16
C TRP A 61 -13.54 10.65 -2.35
N PRO A 62 -13.11 11.21 -1.21
CA PRO A 62 -13.97 12.06 -0.40
C PRO A 62 -14.54 13.22 -1.24
N ALA A 63 -15.83 13.47 -1.13
CA ALA A 63 -16.52 14.51 -1.93
C ALA A 63 -15.94 15.93 -1.68
N ALA A 64 -15.28 16.14 -0.53
CA ALA A 64 -14.63 17.41 -0.21
C ALA A 64 -13.30 17.65 -0.95
N TRP A 65 -12.77 16.65 -1.67
CA TRP A 65 -11.53 16.81 -2.43
C TRP A 65 -11.77 17.53 -3.74
N GLU A 66 -10.85 18.41 -4.10
CA GLU A 66 -10.80 19.00 -5.45
C GLU A 66 -10.35 17.93 -6.45
N ARG A 67 -11.00 17.92 -7.62
CA ARG A 67 -10.68 16.98 -8.71
C ARG A 67 -10.11 17.74 -9.88
N ARG A 68 -8.93 17.36 -10.33
CA ARG A 68 -8.29 17.89 -11.53
C ARG A 68 -8.09 16.80 -12.55
N VAL A 69 -8.49 17.06 -13.76
CA VAL A 69 -8.49 16.10 -14.86
C VAL A 69 -7.52 16.54 -15.92
N TYR A 70 -6.56 15.70 -16.26
CA TYR A 70 -5.67 15.95 -17.38
C TYR A 70 -5.99 15.03 -18.57
N ALA A 71 -5.76 15.53 -19.80
CA ALA A 71 -5.95 14.77 -21.04
C ALA A 71 -4.68 14.70 -21.91
N SER A 72 -3.64 15.45 -21.54
CA SER A 72 -2.38 15.50 -22.25
C SER A 72 -1.21 15.59 -21.29
N TRP A 73 -0.02 15.28 -21.81
CA TRP A 73 1.23 15.43 -21.07
C TRP A 73 1.43 16.87 -20.54
N ARG A 74 1.20 17.86 -21.40
CA ARG A 74 1.37 19.27 -21.03
C ARG A 74 0.37 19.74 -19.97
N SER A 75 -0.91 19.34 -20.06
CA SER A 75 -1.89 19.66 -19.03
C SER A 75 -1.55 19.00 -17.71
N PHE A 76 -1.04 17.76 -17.74
CA PHE A 76 -0.59 17.06 -16.54
C PHE A 76 0.57 17.81 -15.83
N GLU A 77 1.61 18.20 -16.57
CA GLU A 77 2.74 18.95 -15.99
C GLU A 77 2.29 20.29 -15.39
N GLY A 78 1.39 20.99 -16.06
CA GLY A 78 0.82 22.26 -15.56
C GLY A 78 0.04 22.07 -14.27
N GLU A 79 -0.81 21.04 -14.19
CA GLU A 79 -1.56 20.73 -12.97
C GLU A 79 -0.63 20.37 -11.82
N LEU A 80 0.36 19.51 -12.05
CA LEU A 80 1.33 19.13 -11.04
C LEU A 80 2.11 20.35 -10.55
N ALA A 81 2.65 21.15 -11.45
CA ALA A 81 3.42 22.34 -11.11
C ALA A 81 2.59 23.34 -10.29
N SER A 82 1.32 23.55 -10.63
CA SER A 82 0.43 24.46 -9.90
C SER A 82 0.24 24.07 -8.42
N LEU A 83 0.40 22.79 -8.10
CA LEU A 83 0.26 22.26 -6.74
C LEU A 83 1.55 22.29 -5.95
N VAL A 84 2.68 21.98 -6.58
CA VAL A 84 3.92 21.66 -5.85
C VAL A 84 5.08 22.62 -6.11
N ALA A 85 4.98 23.55 -7.07
CA ALA A 85 6.08 24.44 -7.41
C ALA A 85 6.58 25.25 -6.21
N GLY A 86 7.89 25.22 -5.97
CA GLY A 86 8.56 25.93 -4.87
C GLY A 86 8.23 25.43 -3.47
N ARG A 87 7.48 24.34 -3.33
CA ARG A 87 7.05 23.78 -2.04
C ARG A 87 8.00 22.70 -1.54
N ARG A 88 7.97 22.45 -0.24
CA ARG A 88 8.61 21.31 0.41
C ARG A 88 7.62 20.14 0.44
N VAL A 89 7.87 19.16 -0.41
CA VAL A 89 6.95 18.06 -0.75
C VAL A 89 7.45 16.75 -0.17
N ALA A 90 6.65 16.12 0.71
CA ALA A 90 6.86 14.73 1.08
C ALA A 90 6.34 13.81 -0.03
N ILE A 91 7.10 12.76 -0.36
CA ILE A 91 6.73 11.76 -1.36
C ILE A 91 7.34 10.41 -0.98
N GLU A 92 6.78 9.29 -1.46
CA GLU A 92 7.30 7.94 -1.21
C GLU A 92 8.64 7.72 -1.93
N TYR A 93 9.66 8.36 -1.38
CA TYR A 93 11.04 8.33 -1.83
C TYR A 93 11.95 8.09 -0.64
N SER A 94 12.92 7.20 -0.80
CA SER A 94 13.94 6.91 0.20
C SER A 94 15.31 7.31 -0.30
N ALA A 95 15.83 8.42 0.22
CA ALA A 95 17.16 8.87 -0.15
C ALA A 95 18.21 7.82 0.23
N GLY A 96 19.05 7.44 -0.74
CA GLY A 96 20.08 6.41 -0.54
C GLY A 96 19.51 5.03 -0.19
N ASP A 97 18.22 4.78 -0.50
CA ASP A 97 17.53 3.52 -0.21
C ASP A 97 17.55 3.12 1.28
N ALA A 98 17.64 4.10 2.17
CA ALA A 98 17.73 3.87 3.62
C ALA A 98 16.50 3.14 4.21
N VAL A 99 15.32 3.32 3.60
CA VAL A 99 14.06 2.65 3.96
C VAL A 99 13.36 2.15 2.69
N PRO A 100 13.79 1.00 2.12
CA PRO A 100 13.34 0.51 0.81
C PRO A 100 11.82 0.34 0.68
N VAL A 101 11.14 0.03 1.78
CA VAL A 101 9.67 -0.14 1.81
C VAL A 101 8.92 1.15 1.44
N VAL A 102 9.52 2.29 1.66
CA VAL A 102 8.94 3.61 1.32
C VAL A 102 9.26 4.02 -0.11
N ASP A 103 10.30 3.49 -0.74
CA ASP A 103 10.71 3.87 -2.09
C ASP A 103 9.75 3.28 -3.14
N ARG A 104 8.69 4.02 -3.46
CA ARG A 104 7.59 3.59 -4.34
C ARG A 104 7.40 4.48 -5.56
N VAL A 105 8.15 5.58 -5.64
CA VAL A 105 8.01 6.56 -6.72
C VAL A 105 9.19 6.43 -7.69
N PRO A 106 8.94 6.18 -8.98
CA PRO A 106 10.00 6.08 -9.98
C PRO A 106 10.87 7.34 -10.06
N ALA A 107 12.16 7.17 -10.33
CA ALA A 107 13.14 8.27 -10.44
C ALA A 107 12.66 9.39 -11.39
N GLY A 108 12.12 9.04 -12.55
CA GLY A 108 11.60 10.03 -13.51
C GLY A 108 10.43 10.87 -12.97
N VAL A 109 9.64 10.34 -12.05
CA VAL A 109 8.59 11.12 -11.36
C VAL A 109 9.21 12.08 -10.35
N LEU A 110 10.26 11.67 -9.64
CA LEU A 110 11.00 12.55 -8.74
C LEU A 110 11.66 13.70 -9.48
N GLU A 111 12.27 13.41 -10.64
CA GLU A 111 12.87 14.42 -11.53
C GLU A 111 11.82 15.44 -11.98
N MET A 112 10.64 14.97 -12.40
CA MET A 112 9.52 15.81 -12.79
C MET A 112 9.04 16.72 -11.66
N VAL A 113 8.88 16.20 -10.44
CA VAL A 113 8.50 16.99 -9.27
C VAL A 113 9.58 18.02 -8.93
N ARG A 114 10.86 17.63 -8.96
CA ARG A 114 11.99 18.55 -8.72
C ARG A 114 12.11 19.64 -9.78
N ALA A 115 11.79 19.32 -11.04
CA ALA A 115 11.80 20.29 -12.14
C ALA A 115 10.81 21.45 -11.96
N THR A 116 9.78 21.29 -11.12
CA THR A 116 8.85 22.37 -10.73
C THR A 116 9.48 23.36 -9.74
N GLY A 117 10.70 23.13 -9.27
CA GLY A 117 11.33 23.87 -8.17
C GLY A 117 10.95 23.38 -6.78
N ALA A 118 10.23 22.26 -6.67
CA ALA A 118 9.87 21.66 -5.39
C ALA A 118 11.10 21.05 -4.69
N THR A 119 11.16 21.20 -3.37
CA THR A 119 12.11 20.48 -2.51
C THR A 119 11.48 19.15 -2.10
N VAL A 120 11.96 18.04 -2.67
CA VAL A 120 11.47 16.70 -2.37
C VAL A 120 12.12 16.15 -1.11
N VAL A 121 11.31 15.63 -0.19
CA VAL A 121 11.74 14.93 1.03
C VAL A 121 11.01 13.60 1.17
N THR A 122 11.58 12.69 1.96
CA THR A 122 10.96 11.39 2.23
C THR A 122 9.65 11.53 3.02
N SER A 123 8.69 10.67 2.73
CA SER A 123 7.45 10.53 3.50
C SER A 123 7.53 9.47 4.61
N ALA A 124 8.71 8.91 4.92
CA ALA A 124 8.86 7.75 5.82
C ALA A 124 8.15 7.91 7.18
N ASP A 125 8.29 9.07 7.82
CA ASP A 125 7.61 9.34 9.11
C ASP A 125 6.08 9.42 8.95
N LEU A 126 5.60 9.95 7.83
CA LEU A 126 4.17 10.03 7.52
C LEU A 126 3.62 8.61 7.24
N VAL A 127 4.36 7.81 6.47
CA VAL A 127 4.02 6.40 6.21
C VAL A 127 3.95 5.62 7.51
N SER A 128 4.94 5.76 8.39
CA SER A 128 4.95 5.11 9.70
C SER A 128 3.72 5.50 10.52
N ARG A 129 3.32 6.77 10.48
CA ARG A 129 2.21 7.30 11.26
C ARG A 129 0.82 6.94 10.73
N PHE A 130 0.64 6.89 9.42
CA PHE A 130 -0.68 6.78 8.80
C PHE A 130 -0.94 5.45 8.08
N PHE A 131 0.09 4.79 7.61
CA PHE A 131 -0.03 3.53 6.86
C PHE A 131 0.40 2.31 7.69
N ALA A 132 1.47 2.43 8.49
CA ALA A 132 2.03 1.31 9.24
C ALA A 132 1.41 1.13 10.64
N VAL A 133 0.34 1.84 10.97
CA VAL A 133 -0.37 1.75 12.26
C VAL A 133 -1.63 0.92 12.10
N TRP A 134 -1.76 -0.12 12.88
CA TRP A 134 -2.98 -0.93 12.92
C TRP A 134 -4.10 -0.22 13.67
N SER A 135 -5.32 -0.33 13.15
CA SER A 135 -6.52 -0.02 13.91
C SER A 135 -6.70 -1.00 15.09
N ALA A 136 -7.52 -0.65 16.06
CA ALA A 136 -7.87 -1.57 17.14
C ALA A 136 -8.46 -2.90 16.61
N GLU A 137 -9.29 -2.82 15.57
CA GLU A 137 -9.86 -3.98 14.88
C GLU A 137 -8.78 -4.79 14.16
N GLY A 138 -7.85 -4.13 13.44
CA GLY A 138 -6.72 -4.77 12.77
C GLY A 138 -5.83 -5.51 13.77
N LEU A 139 -5.52 -4.89 14.91
CA LEU A 139 -4.75 -5.52 15.98
C LEU A 139 -5.49 -6.73 16.57
N ALA A 140 -6.79 -6.61 16.82
CA ALA A 140 -7.59 -7.72 17.33
C ALA A 140 -7.66 -8.89 16.33
N SER A 141 -7.82 -8.58 15.03
CA SER A 141 -7.78 -9.58 13.95
C SER A 141 -6.43 -10.29 13.89
N HIS A 142 -5.33 -9.52 13.96
CA HIS A 142 -3.97 -10.09 13.98
C HIS A 142 -3.74 -11.03 15.18
N LYS A 143 -4.18 -10.64 16.38
CA LYS A 143 -4.06 -11.49 17.57
C LYS A 143 -4.82 -12.81 17.40
N ARG A 144 -6.06 -12.78 16.91
CA ARG A 144 -6.83 -14.02 16.62
C ARG A 144 -6.10 -14.90 15.60
N ALA A 145 -5.59 -14.31 14.52
CA ALA A 145 -4.82 -15.05 13.52
C ALA A 145 -3.56 -15.69 14.12
N ALA A 146 -2.82 -14.95 14.96
CA ALA A 146 -1.62 -15.44 15.64
C ALA A 146 -1.92 -16.64 16.54
N GLU A 147 -3.02 -16.63 17.29
CA GLU A 147 -3.46 -17.76 18.14
C GLU A 147 -3.73 -19.01 17.30
N HIS A 148 -4.45 -18.86 16.18
CA HIS A 148 -4.69 -19.98 15.26
C HIS A 148 -3.39 -20.53 14.64
N ILE A 149 -2.50 -19.64 14.18
CA ILE A 149 -1.22 -20.03 13.58
C ILE A 149 -0.36 -20.79 14.60
N ALA A 150 -0.25 -20.30 15.83
CA ALA A 150 0.51 -20.95 16.89
C ALA A 150 -0.05 -22.34 17.19
N ARG A 151 -1.37 -22.47 17.34
CA ARG A 151 -2.04 -23.77 17.55
C ARG A 151 -1.74 -24.75 16.41
N ILE A 152 -1.90 -24.31 15.15
CA ILE A 152 -1.66 -25.17 13.98
C ILE A 152 -0.20 -25.59 13.91
N ALA A 153 0.75 -24.69 14.19
CA ALA A 153 2.18 -25.01 14.23
C ALA A 153 2.50 -26.07 15.29
N HIS A 154 1.98 -25.91 16.52
CA HIS A 154 2.16 -26.94 17.56
C HIS A 154 1.58 -28.30 17.17
N GLN A 155 0.40 -28.32 16.56
CA GLN A 155 -0.22 -29.55 16.08
C GLN A 155 0.57 -30.17 14.91
N ALA A 156 1.15 -29.37 14.02
CA ALA A 156 2.00 -29.83 12.93
C ALA A 156 3.26 -30.54 13.46
N PHE A 157 3.94 -29.94 14.44
CA PHE A 157 5.08 -30.59 15.10
C PHE A 157 4.68 -31.88 15.83
N ALA A 158 3.55 -31.88 16.51
CA ALA A 158 3.06 -33.09 17.18
C ALA A 158 2.77 -34.23 16.19
N ARG A 159 2.14 -33.93 15.05
CA ARG A 159 1.87 -34.87 13.96
C ARG A 159 3.16 -35.43 13.35
N ALA A 160 4.10 -34.55 12.98
CA ALA A 160 5.40 -34.94 12.44
C ALA A 160 6.16 -35.86 13.43
N GLY A 161 6.20 -35.47 14.70
CA GLY A 161 6.82 -36.29 15.76
C GLY A 161 6.14 -37.60 16.01
N ALA A 162 4.82 -37.69 15.89
CA ALA A 162 4.10 -38.95 15.96
C ALA A 162 4.41 -39.85 14.76
N ALA A 163 4.40 -39.31 13.55
CA ALA A 163 4.76 -40.05 12.32
C ALA A 163 6.19 -40.57 12.35
N ALA A 164 7.14 -39.78 12.84
CA ALA A 164 8.53 -40.21 12.96
C ALA A 164 8.75 -41.41 13.93
N ARG A 165 7.80 -41.62 14.87
CA ARG A 165 7.84 -42.77 15.80
C ARG A 165 7.12 -44.00 15.27
N THR A 166 6.50 -43.91 14.13
CA THR A 166 5.78 -45.03 13.50
C THR A 166 6.57 -45.60 12.32
N ALA A 167 6.26 -46.82 11.91
CA ALA A 167 6.82 -47.40 10.69
C ALA A 167 6.28 -46.75 9.39
N ARG A 168 5.43 -45.76 9.50
CA ARG A 168 4.79 -45.06 8.37
C ARG A 168 5.10 -43.53 8.47
N PRO A 169 6.25 -43.11 7.95
CA PRO A 169 6.63 -41.70 7.96
C PRO A 169 5.63 -40.90 7.12
N MET A 170 5.34 -39.69 7.59
CA MET A 170 4.52 -38.71 6.86
C MET A 170 5.37 -38.01 5.81
N ALA A 171 4.87 -37.85 4.59
CA ALA A 171 5.52 -37.04 3.58
C ALA A 171 5.30 -35.53 3.84
N GLU A 172 6.24 -34.68 3.39
CA GLU A 172 6.20 -33.24 3.59
C GLU A 172 4.90 -32.62 3.02
N HIS A 173 4.46 -33.06 1.84
CA HIS A 173 3.23 -32.56 1.21
C HIS A 173 1.98 -32.91 2.03
N GLU A 174 1.92 -34.09 2.67
CA GLU A 174 0.77 -34.48 3.51
C GLU A 174 0.62 -33.56 4.71
N LEU A 175 1.74 -33.14 5.32
CA LEU A 175 1.74 -32.17 6.42
C LEU A 175 1.32 -30.78 5.93
N ASN A 176 1.83 -30.36 4.78
CA ASN A 176 1.48 -29.08 4.16
C ASN A 176 -0.03 -29.02 3.84
N ASP A 177 -0.57 -30.05 3.20
CA ASP A 177 -2.00 -30.12 2.84
C ASP A 177 -2.88 -30.08 4.09
N TRP A 178 -2.50 -30.80 5.14
CA TRP A 178 -3.19 -30.71 6.41
C TRP A 178 -3.15 -29.30 7.02
N MET A 179 -1.98 -28.65 7.04
CA MET A 179 -1.86 -27.26 7.56
C MET A 179 -2.72 -26.30 6.75
N ARG A 180 -2.76 -26.44 5.43
CA ARG A 180 -3.61 -25.60 4.55
C ARG A 180 -5.10 -25.80 4.86
N ALA A 181 -5.54 -27.03 5.07
CA ALA A 181 -6.91 -27.32 5.46
C ALA A 181 -7.26 -26.70 6.82
N GLU A 182 -6.36 -26.74 7.81
CA GLU A 182 -6.54 -26.08 9.10
C GLU A 182 -6.62 -24.56 8.98
N PHE A 183 -5.79 -23.94 8.14
CA PHE A 183 -5.85 -22.52 7.85
C PHE A 183 -7.19 -22.12 7.19
N ALA A 184 -7.65 -22.91 6.23
CA ALA A 184 -8.94 -22.67 5.58
C ALA A 184 -10.10 -22.80 6.58
N THR A 185 -10.09 -23.83 7.43
CA THR A 185 -11.09 -24.03 8.48
C THR A 185 -11.11 -22.88 9.49
N ALA A 186 -9.94 -22.32 9.81
CA ALA A 186 -9.81 -21.17 10.68
C ALA A 186 -10.14 -19.82 9.98
N GLY A 187 -10.49 -19.83 8.68
CA GLY A 187 -10.79 -18.61 7.93
C GLY A 187 -9.57 -17.72 7.67
N LEU A 188 -8.36 -18.27 7.73
CA LEU A 188 -7.10 -17.52 7.58
C LEU A 188 -6.63 -17.40 6.13
N LEU A 189 -7.18 -18.19 5.21
CA LEU A 189 -6.82 -18.12 3.79
C LEU A 189 -7.85 -17.28 3.04
N PRO A 190 -7.40 -16.36 2.15
CA PRO A 190 -8.30 -15.67 1.26
C PRO A 190 -8.94 -16.66 0.27
N PRO A 191 -10.18 -16.41 -0.21
CA PRO A 191 -10.92 -17.35 -1.08
C PRO A 191 -10.14 -17.83 -2.30
N ARG A 192 -9.32 -16.97 -2.91
CA ARG A 192 -8.48 -17.33 -4.07
C ARG A 192 -7.36 -18.35 -3.79
N LEU A 193 -7.01 -18.56 -2.52
CA LEU A 193 -6.02 -19.57 -2.10
C LEU A 193 -6.66 -20.85 -1.57
N GLN A 194 -8.01 -20.87 -1.48
CA GLN A 194 -8.78 -22.03 -1.04
C GLN A 194 -9.08 -22.99 -2.21
N THR A 195 -9.00 -22.52 -3.46
CA THR A 195 -9.13 -23.39 -4.63
C THR A 195 -7.81 -24.08 -4.93
N PRO A 196 -7.79 -25.43 -5.09
CA PRO A 196 -6.63 -26.12 -5.64
C PRO A 196 -6.29 -25.53 -7.00
N GLN A 197 -5.05 -25.13 -7.22
CA GLN A 197 -4.58 -24.84 -8.58
C GLN A 197 -4.54 -26.16 -9.35
N PRO A 198 -5.08 -26.23 -10.59
CA PRO A 198 -5.03 -27.44 -11.42
C PRO A 198 -3.59 -27.82 -11.79
#